data_4d03ec2f84d537047e4841b0df8e7484
#
_entry.id   4d03ec2f84d537047e4841b0df8e7484
#
_cell.length_a   1.000
_cell.length_b   1.000
_cell.length_c   1.000
_cell.angle_alpha   90.00
_cell.angle_beta   90.00
_cell.angle_gamma   90.00
#
_symmetry.space_group_name_H-M   'P 1'
#
loop_
_entity.id
_entity.type
_entity.pdbx_description
1 polymer ?
#
loop_
_entity_poly.entity_id
_entity_poly.type
_entity_poly.pdbx_seq_one_letter_code
_entity_poly.pdbx_strand_id
1 'polypeptide(L)'
;ALGLFVVMLQIFSEATYHGSAFNKLVVFDEAHKYIENDDLVSGLVEVVREMRHKGTSIMVASQDPPSVPVSLIELSSQIIMHKFNSPAWLKHIQKANAALGELTSDKMSHLGTGEAYVWSSKATDDSFTRGAVKIKCRPRITQHGGGTKTAVGR
;
A
#
# COMPACT_ATOMS: atom_id res chain seq x y z
N ALA A 1 -3.54 18.09 8.36
CA ALA A 1 -4.00 16.69 8.54
C ALA A 1 -2.82 15.72 8.67
N LEU A 2 -1.83 15.73 7.77
CA LEU A 2 -0.71 14.79 7.78
C LEU A 2 0.19 14.91 9.03
N GLY A 3 0.45 16.12 9.55
CA GLY A 3 1.24 16.31 10.78
C GLY A 3 0.62 15.62 12.00
N LEU A 4 -0.71 15.73 12.17
CA LEU A 4 -1.41 14.99 13.21
C LEU A 4 -1.29 13.47 13.01
N PHE A 5 -1.30 13.04 11.76
CA PHE A 5 -1.17 11.64 11.38
C PHE A 5 0.20 11.07 11.77
N VAL A 6 1.29 11.80 11.51
CA VAL A 6 2.65 11.41 11.89
C VAL A 6 2.77 11.29 13.41
N VAL A 7 2.22 12.25 14.16
CA VAL A 7 2.20 12.20 15.64
C VAL A 7 1.41 11.01 16.15
N MET A 8 0.22 10.75 15.61
CA MET A 8 -0.57 9.57 15.98
C MET A 8 0.18 8.28 15.69
N LEU A 9 0.86 8.20 14.56
CA LEU A 9 1.66 7.06 14.16
C LEU A 9 2.79 6.79 15.17
N GLN A 10 3.50 7.82 15.61
CA GLN A 10 4.53 7.72 16.63
C GLN A 10 3.95 7.20 17.95
N ILE A 11 2.84 7.79 18.41
CA ILE A 11 2.16 7.35 19.64
C ILE A 11 1.75 5.88 19.54
N PHE A 12 1.15 5.45 18.43
CA PHE A 12 0.77 4.05 18.25
C PHE A 12 1.97 3.11 18.17
N SER A 13 3.07 3.54 17.55
CA SER A 13 4.27 2.72 17.45
C SER A 13 4.90 2.44 18.84
N GLU A 14 4.79 3.38 19.77
CA GLU A 14 5.31 3.27 21.12
C GLU A 14 4.32 2.64 22.11
N ALA A 15 3.06 2.47 21.71
CA ALA A 15 2.04 1.87 22.56
C ALA A 15 2.44 0.46 23.03
N THR A 16 2.20 0.17 24.31
CA THR A 16 2.41 -1.14 24.92
C THR A 16 1.07 -1.76 25.32
N TYR A 17 1.05 -3.08 25.44
CA TYR A 17 -0.07 -3.83 25.97
C TYR A 17 0.37 -4.53 27.27
N HIS A 18 -0.27 -4.21 28.39
CA HIS A 18 0.14 -4.67 29.72
C HIS A 18 1.64 -4.42 30.02
N GLY A 19 2.16 -3.26 29.61
CA GLY A 19 3.56 -2.88 29.81
C GLY A 19 4.57 -3.56 28.88
N SER A 20 4.13 -4.40 27.96
CA SER A 20 4.99 -5.10 26.99
C SER A 20 4.80 -4.59 25.59
N ALA A 21 5.89 -4.54 24.81
CA ALA A 21 5.83 -4.27 23.39
C ALA A 21 5.09 -5.40 22.65
N PHE A 22 4.34 -5.06 21.62
CA PHE A 22 3.62 -6.02 20.79
C PHE A 22 3.69 -5.64 19.31
N ASN A 23 3.49 -6.61 18.43
CA ASN A 23 3.45 -6.36 17.00
C ASN A 23 2.17 -5.64 16.59
N LYS A 24 2.30 -4.63 15.75
CA LYS A 24 1.21 -3.77 15.29
C LYS A 24 1.16 -3.73 13.77
N LEU A 25 -0.04 -3.60 13.23
CA LEU A 25 -0.27 -3.27 11.83
C LEU A 25 -1.06 -1.96 11.77
N VAL A 26 -0.50 -0.96 11.14
CA VAL A 26 -1.17 0.31 10.86
C VAL A 26 -1.55 0.35 9.38
N VAL A 27 -2.82 0.56 9.10
CA VAL A 27 -3.36 0.61 7.73
C VAL A 27 -3.75 2.05 7.39
N PHE A 28 -3.13 2.59 6.37
CA PHE A 28 -3.52 3.85 5.73
C PHE A 28 -4.40 3.55 4.53
N ASP A 29 -5.70 3.61 4.74
CA ASP A 29 -6.66 3.49 3.65
C ASP A 29 -6.91 4.85 3.00
N GLU A 30 -7.11 4.86 1.67
CA GLU A 30 -7.30 6.09 0.90
C GLU A 30 -6.16 7.11 1.11
N ALA A 31 -4.91 6.64 1.11
CA ALA A 31 -3.74 7.43 1.47
C ALA A 31 -3.57 8.74 0.66
N HIS A 32 -4.08 8.79 -0.58
CA HIS A 32 -4.09 9.98 -1.42
C HIS A 32 -4.82 11.19 -0.78
N LYS A 33 -5.72 10.95 0.18
CA LYS A 33 -6.43 12.02 0.89
C LYS A 33 -5.58 12.72 1.96
N TYR A 34 -4.46 12.14 2.34
CA TYR A 34 -3.64 12.60 3.45
C TYR A 34 -2.24 13.05 3.03
N ILE A 35 -1.76 12.62 1.88
CA ILE A 35 -0.40 12.86 1.39
C ILE A 35 -0.45 14.03 0.37
N GLU A 36 -0.64 15.26 0.88
CA GLU A 36 -0.78 16.45 0.03
C GLU A 36 0.45 17.38 0.05
N ASN A 37 1.44 17.13 0.93
CA ASN A 37 2.55 18.07 1.15
C ASN A 37 3.90 17.35 1.26
N ASP A 38 4.87 17.72 0.43
CA ASP A 38 6.18 17.09 0.32
C ASP A 38 7.00 17.16 1.63
N ASP A 39 6.89 18.25 2.41
CA ASP A 39 7.62 18.39 3.67
C ASP A 39 7.15 17.38 4.73
N LEU A 40 5.87 17.10 4.74
CA LEU A 40 5.28 16.11 5.65
C LEU A 40 5.53 14.67 5.19
N VAL A 41 5.76 14.47 3.90
CA VAL A 41 6.13 13.16 3.33
C VAL A 41 7.50 12.73 3.83
N SER A 42 8.47 13.63 3.92
CA SER A 42 9.79 13.32 4.44
C SER A 42 9.74 12.83 5.88
N GLY A 43 8.95 13.49 6.74
CA GLY A 43 8.71 13.06 8.12
C GLY A 43 8.01 11.69 8.20
N LEU A 44 7.04 11.42 7.33
CA LEU A 44 6.37 10.13 7.25
C LEU A 44 7.35 9.01 6.86
N VAL A 45 8.20 9.24 5.85
CA VAL A 45 9.21 8.28 5.41
C VAL A 45 10.19 7.94 6.53
N GLU A 46 10.61 8.93 7.30
CA GLU A 46 11.51 8.72 8.44
C GLU A 46 10.87 7.88 9.54
N VAL A 47 9.64 8.22 9.90
CA VAL A 47 8.85 7.44 10.87
C VAL A 47 8.64 6.00 10.39
N VAL A 48 8.35 5.79 9.10
CA VAL A 48 8.20 4.45 8.51
C VAL A 48 9.48 3.62 8.62
N ARG A 49 10.65 4.24 8.42
CA ARG A 49 11.95 3.56 8.60
C ARG A 49 12.17 3.10 10.04
N GLU A 50 11.81 3.93 11.01
CA GLU A 50 11.97 3.62 12.44
C GLU A 50 10.99 2.57 12.95
N MET A 51 9.77 2.54 12.43
CA MET A 51 8.70 1.65 12.89
C MET A 51 9.04 0.17 12.81
N ARG A 52 9.86 -0.21 11.83
CA ARG A 52 10.34 -1.58 11.69
C ARG A 52 11.04 -2.07 12.95
N HIS A 53 11.78 -1.21 13.62
CA HIS A 53 12.49 -1.54 14.88
C HIS A 53 11.55 -1.60 16.08
N LYS A 54 10.35 -1.03 15.97
CA LYS A 54 9.33 -0.99 17.02
C LYS A 54 8.25 -2.08 16.85
N GLY A 55 8.48 -3.07 15.99
CA GLY A 55 7.52 -4.14 15.72
C GLY A 55 6.23 -3.65 15.05
N THR A 56 6.29 -2.50 14.35
CA THR A 56 5.14 -1.92 13.66
C THR A 56 5.28 -2.12 12.15
N SER A 57 4.28 -2.75 11.55
CA SER A 57 4.13 -2.87 10.10
C SER A 57 3.17 -1.81 9.59
N ILE A 58 3.43 -1.31 8.39
CA ILE A 58 2.58 -0.30 7.74
C ILE A 58 2.06 -0.86 6.43
N MET A 59 0.77 -0.67 6.19
CA MET A 59 0.11 -0.93 4.91
C MET A 59 -0.46 0.38 4.39
N VAL A 60 -0.14 0.72 3.16
CA VAL A 60 -0.66 1.90 2.46
C VAL A 60 -1.55 1.42 1.32
N ALA A 61 -2.80 1.84 1.31
CA ALA A 61 -3.74 1.60 0.22
C ALA A 61 -4.14 2.92 -0.43
N SER A 62 -4.06 2.99 -1.76
CA SER A 62 -4.42 4.19 -2.52
C SER A 62 -5.06 3.80 -3.84
N GLN A 63 -6.04 4.59 -4.28
CA GLN A 63 -6.65 4.51 -5.61
C GLN A 63 -5.92 5.41 -6.61
N ASP A 64 -5.00 6.24 -6.16
CA ASP A 64 -4.19 7.14 -6.96
C ASP A 64 -2.69 6.89 -6.71
N PRO A 65 -2.05 5.97 -7.43
CA PRO A 65 -0.63 5.65 -7.24
C PRO A 65 0.32 6.85 -7.33
N PRO A 66 0.13 7.85 -8.21
CA PRO A 66 0.99 9.03 -8.24
C PRO A 66 1.01 9.86 -6.96
N SER A 67 -0.05 9.79 -6.16
CA SER A 67 -0.10 10.48 -4.87
C SER A 67 0.77 9.80 -3.80
N VAL A 68 1.14 8.54 -4.01
CA VAL A 68 2.04 7.83 -3.08
C VAL A 68 3.49 8.17 -3.45
N PRO A 69 4.27 8.74 -2.53
CA PRO A 69 5.65 9.10 -2.80
C PRO A 69 6.50 7.90 -3.23
N VAL A 70 7.37 8.12 -4.21
CA VAL A 70 8.31 7.09 -4.69
C VAL A 70 9.11 6.49 -3.54
N SER A 71 9.55 7.32 -2.59
CA SER A 71 10.30 6.90 -1.40
C SER A 71 9.54 5.92 -0.48
N LEU A 72 8.21 6.04 -0.37
CA LEU A 72 7.39 5.07 0.35
C LEU A 72 7.26 3.74 -0.40
N ILE A 73 7.14 3.81 -1.73
CA ILE A 73 7.10 2.60 -2.57
C ILE A 73 8.45 1.86 -2.50
N GLU A 74 9.57 2.58 -2.53
CA GLU A 74 10.92 2.02 -2.39
C GLU A 74 11.13 1.29 -1.06
N LEU A 75 10.53 1.79 0.02
CA LEU A 75 10.60 1.17 1.35
C LEU A 75 9.69 -0.06 1.50
N SER A 76 8.76 -0.26 0.58
CA SER A 76 7.79 -1.34 0.66
C SER A 76 8.47 -2.69 0.43
N SER A 77 8.24 -3.63 1.33
CA SER A 77 8.67 -5.03 1.17
C SER A 77 7.68 -5.87 0.36
N GLN A 78 6.50 -5.33 0.10
CA GLN A 78 5.45 -5.97 -0.68
C GLN A 78 4.65 -4.92 -1.43
N ILE A 79 4.36 -5.18 -2.70
CA ILE A 79 3.54 -4.33 -3.57
C ILE A 79 2.46 -5.19 -4.21
N ILE A 80 1.20 -4.77 -4.04
CA ILE A 80 0.02 -5.43 -4.63
C ILE A 80 -0.65 -4.42 -5.55
N MET A 81 -0.79 -4.79 -6.81
CA MET A 81 -1.37 -3.90 -7.82
C MET A 81 -2.60 -4.58 -8.44
N HIS A 82 -3.75 -4.00 -8.19
CA HIS A 82 -4.99 -4.34 -8.88
C HIS A 82 -5.08 -3.65 -10.24
N LYS A 83 -6.14 -3.95 -11.00
CA LYS A 83 -6.36 -3.38 -12.33
C LYS A 83 -6.36 -1.86 -12.34
N PHE A 84 -5.59 -1.29 -13.24
CA PHE A 84 -5.68 0.11 -13.68
C PHE A 84 -5.25 0.23 -15.14
N ASN A 85 -5.63 1.34 -15.81
CA ASN A 85 -5.40 1.53 -17.25
C ASN A 85 -4.37 2.63 -17.55
N SER A 86 -3.88 3.37 -16.54
CA SER A 86 -2.97 4.50 -16.76
C SER A 86 -1.52 4.04 -16.93
N PRO A 87 -0.88 4.28 -18.11
CA PRO A 87 0.54 4.02 -18.27
C PRO A 87 1.42 4.89 -17.36
N ALA A 88 0.97 6.10 -17.04
CA ALA A 88 1.67 7.00 -16.13
C ALA A 88 1.74 6.45 -14.72
N TRP A 89 0.67 5.80 -14.25
CA TRP A 89 0.63 5.15 -12.95
C TRP A 89 1.61 4.00 -12.86
N LEU A 90 1.66 3.16 -13.88
CA LEU A 90 2.63 2.07 -13.93
C LEU A 90 4.07 2.58 -13.91
N LYS A 91 4.38 3.59 -14.72
CA LYS A 91 5.71 4.21 -14.73
C LYS A 91 6.10 4.80 -13.39
N HIS A 92 5.15 5.41 -12.66
CA HIS A 92 5.40 5.95 -11.33
C HIS A 92 5.84 4.85 -10.35
N ILE A 93 5.14 3.73 -10.32
CA ILE A 93 5.48 2.59 -9.46
C ILE A 93 6.81 1.94 -9.90
N GLN A 94 7.03 1.78 -11.19
CA GLN A 94 8.25 1.20 -11.74
C GLN A 94 9.51 2.02 -11.46
N LYS A 95 9.40 3.35 -11.28
CA LYS A 95 10.52 4.19 -10.83
C LYS A 95 11.06 3.77 -9.48
N ALA A 96 10.20 3.29 -8.60
CA ALA A 96 10.55 2.89 -7.24
C ALA A 96 11.08 1.46 -7.15
N ASN A 97 10.76 0.58 -8.13
CA ASN A 97 11.09 -0.84 -8.03
C ASN A 97 11.36 -1.46 -9.41
N ALA A 98 12.64 -1.76 -9.66
CA ALA A 98 13.10 -2.36 -10.92
C ALA A 98 12.51 -3.75 -11.18
N ALA A 99 12.16 -4.53 -10.14
CA ALA A 99 11.55 -5.85 -10.30
C ALA A 99 10.18 -5.80 -10.99
N LEU A 100 9.54 -4.63 -11.07
CA LEU A 100 8.28 -4.42 -11.76
C LEU A 100 8.46 -4.05 -13.25
N GLY A 101 9.69 -3.98 -13.73
CA GLY A 101 10.03 -3.50 -15.08
C GLY A 101 9.38 -4.30 -16.22
N GLU A 102 9.10 -5.59 -16.01
CA GLU A 102 8.45 -6.43 -17.02
C GLU A 102 6.93 -6.30 -17.10
N LEU A 103 6.32 -5.55 -16.18
CA LEU A 103 4.90 -5.24 -16.26
C LEU A 103 4.64 -4.24 -17.37
N THR A 104 3.57 -4.46 -18.12
CA THR A 104 3.09 -3.55 -19.16
C THR A 104 1.70 -3.03 -18.83
N SER A 105 1.35 -1.88 -19.40
CA SER A 105 -0.01 -1.33 -19.25
C SER A 105 -1.07 -2.30 -19.79
N ASP A 106 -0.71 -3.07 -20.81
CA ASP A 106 -1.57 -4.11 -21.34
C ASP A 106 -1.86 -5.20 -20.30
N LYS A 107 -0.83 -5.75 -19.66
CA LYS A 107 -0.98 -6.73 -18.57
C LYS A 107 -1.85 -6.21 -17.44
N MET A 108 -1.67 -4.93 -17.05
CA MET A 108 -2.45 -4.30 -16.00
C MET A 108 -3.92 -4.12 -16.35
N SER A 109 -4.19 -3.70 -17.61
CA SER A 109 -5.56 -3.45 -18.08
C SER A 109 -6.39 -4.73 -18.26
N HIS A 110 -5.74 -5.87 -18.48
CA HIS A 110 -6.38 -7.17 -18.67
C HIS A 110 -6.65 -7.94 -17.34
N LEU A 111 -6.29 -7.38 -16.19
CA LEU A 111 -6.65 -7.98 -14.91
C LEU A 111 -8.17 -8.03 -14.75
N GLY A 112 -8.68 -9.18 -14.35
CA GLY A 112 -10.08 -9.39 -13.99
C GLY A 112 -10.38 -8.97 -12.54
N THR A 113 -11.65 -9.02 -12.17
CA THR A 113 -12.08 -8.78 -10.79
C THR A 113 -11.45 -9.79 -9.82
N GLY A 114 -10.81 -9.27 -8.77
CA GLY A 114 -10.10 -10.08 -7.79
C GLY A 114 -8.74 -10.59 -8.25
N GLU A 115 -8.25 -10.17 -9.41
CA GLU A 115 -6.88 -10.44 -9.83
C GLU A 115 -5.95 -9.28 -9.47
N ALA A 116 -4.67 -9.58 -9.25
CA ALA A 116 -3.63 -8.62 -8.94
C ALA A 116 -2.26 -9.13 -9.40
N TYR A 117 -1.31 -8.21 -9.58
CA TYR A 117 0.11 -8.53 -9.59
C TYR A 117 0.72 -8.25 -8.23
N VAL A 118 1.52 -9.19 -7.72
CA VAL A 118 2.18 -9.10 -6.41
C VAL A 118 3.68 -9.28 -6.58
N TRP A 119 4.43 -8.38 -5.99
CA TRP A 119 5.85 -8.50 -5.76
C TRP A 119 6.13 -8.49 -4.25
N SER A 120 7.12 -9.28 -3.79
CA SER A 120 7.52 -9.30 -2.39
C SER A 120 9.00 -9.61 -2.26
N SER A 121 9.77 -8.71 -1.62
CA SER A 121 11.20 -8.91 -1.35
C SER A 121 11.50 -10.01 -0.34
N LYS A 122 10.49 -10.49 0.38
CA LYS A 122 10.62 -11.47 1.46
C LYS A 122 9.83 -12.75 1.24
N ALA A 123 9.36 -12.97 0.03
CA ALA A 123 8.70 -14.22 -0.32
C ALA A 123 9.70 -15.38 -0.28
N THR A 124 9.24 -16.54 0.16
CA THR A 124 10.02 -17.79 0.11
C THR A 124 10.10 -18.37 -1.29
N ASP A 125 9.15 -18.02 -2.15
CA ASP A 125 9.16 -18.34 -3.58
C ASP A 125 9.85 -17.21 -4.35
N ASP A 126 10.97 -17.53 -4.97
CA ASP A 126 11.82 -16.61 -5.74
C ASP A 126 11.09 -15.92 -6.90
N SER A 127 10.02 -16.51 -7.43
CA SER A 127 9.24 -15.89 -8.49
C SER A 127 8.68 -14.53 -8.06
N PHE A 128 8.27 -14.39 -6.81
CA PHE A 128 7.75 -13.13 -6.25
C PHE A 128 8.84 -12.10 -5.93
N THR A 129 10.09 -12.54 -5.74
CA THR A 129 11.21 -11.63 -5.46
C THR A 129 11.82 -11.06 -6.74
N ARG A 130 11.85 -11.85 -7.81
CA ARG A 130 12.45 -11.46 -9.09
C ARG A 130 11.55 -10.61 -9.97
N GLY A 131 10.24 -10.70 -9.77
CA GLY A 131 9.26 -9.96 -10.55
C GLY A 131 7.89 -9.99 -9.91
N ALA A 132 6.91 -9.38 -10.57
CA ALA A 132 5.53 -9.43 -10.13
C ALA A 132 4.81 -10.66 -10.68
N VAL A 133 4.19 -11.42 -9.80
CA VAL A 133 3.43 -12.62 -10.12
C VAL A 133 1.93 -12.30 -10.14
N LYS A 134 1.22 -12.76 -11.17
CA LYS A 134 -0.24 -12.64 -11.22
C LYS A 134 -0.87 -13.60 -10.23
N ILE A 135 -1.76 -13.08 -9.37
CA ILE A 135 -2.52 -13.86 -8.42
C ILE A 135 -4.03 -13.64 -8.60
N LYS A 136 -4.81 -14.53 -8.03
CA LYS A 136 -6.25 -14.36 -7.85
C LYS A 136 -6.57 -14.35 -6.37
N CYS A 137 -7.18 -13.27 -5.90
CA CYS A 137 -7.63 -13.15 -4.52
C CYS A 137 -8.80 -14.12 -4.27
N ARG A 138 -8.82 -14.72 -3.10
CA ARG A 138 -9.95 -15.55 -2.68
C ARG A 138 -11.25 -14.75 -2.62
N PRO A 139 -12.41 -15.36 -2.79
CA PRO A 139 -13.69 -14.71 -2.54
C PRO A 139 -13.78 -14.17 -1.12
N ARG A 140 -14.55 -13.07 -0.97
CA ARG A 140 -14.83 -12.51 0.36
C ARG A 140 -15.63 -13.52 1.20
N ILE A 141 -15.23 -13.68 2.46
CA ILE A 141 -15.93 -14.56 3.42
C ILE A 141 -16.93 -13.76 4.27
N THR A 142 -16.66 -12.45 4.47
CA THR A 142 -17.51 -11.56 5.25
C THR A 142 -18.64 -10.97 4.41
N GLN A 143 -19.77 -10.63 5.04
CA GLN A 143 -20.84 -9.90 4.37
C GLN A 143 -20.36 -8.53 3.88
N HIS A 144 -20.89 -8.07 2.74
CA HIS A 144 -20.61 -6.77 2.20
C HIS A 144 -21.34 -5.69 3.03
N GLY A 145 -20.58 -4.96 3.88
CA GLY A 145 -21.14 -3.94 4.77
C GLY A 145 -21.41 -2.59 4.09
N GLY A 146 -21.01 -2.40 2.83
CA GLY A 146 -21.14 -1.14 2.10
C GLY A 146 -22.04 -1.28 0.89
N GLY A 147 -23.35 -1.15 1.07
CA GLY A 147 -24.27 -0.87 -0.05
C GLY A 147 -24.08 0.58 -0.47
N THR A 148 -23.72 0.84 -1.74
CA THR A 148 -23.82 2.19 -2.28
C THR A 148 -25.30 2.61 -2.23
N LYS A 149 -25.63 3.50 -1.30
CA LYS A 149 -26.97 4.14 -1.31
C LYS A 149 -26.97 5.07 -2.53
N THR A 150 -27.50 4.62 -3.65
CA THR A 150 -27.82 5.49 -4.76
C THR A 150 -28.93 6.43 -4.30
N ALA A 151 -28.73 7.74 -4.47
CA ALA A 151 -29.69 8.77 -4.10
C ALA A 151 -30.94 8.79 -5.00
N VAL A 152 -31.13 7.78 -5.83
CA VAL A 152 -32.32 7.59 -6.65
C VAL A 152 -33.17 6.52 -5.95
N GLY A 153 -33.91 7.00 -4.95
CA GLY A 153 -34.96 6.24 -4.33
C GLY A 153 -36.32 6.67 -4.91
N ARG A 154 -37.05 5.75 -5.34
CA ARG A 154 -38.50 5.81 -5.22
C ARG A 154 -38.92 4.95 -4.07
#